data_57a3c85881b8c76b5b628ab4c6c289b0
#
_entry.id   57a3c85881b8c76b5b628ab4c6c289b0
#
_cell.length_a   1.000
_cell.length_b   1.000
_cell.length_c   1.000
_cell.angle_alpha   90.00
_cell.angle_beta   90.00
_cell.angle_gamma   90.00
#
_symmetry.space_group_name_H-M   'P 1'
#
loop_
_entity.id
_entity.type
_entity.pdbx_description
1 polymer ?
#
loop_
_entity_poly.entity_id
_entity_poly.type
_entity_poly.pdbx_seq_one_letter_code
_entity_poly.pdbx_strand_id
1 'polypeptide(L)'
;AVIVKRVTGQSLREFADSAMFKPLGMTQTHFHDDNLHIVAQRTRGHTFRSGEWKETVPNYSTVGATSLFTTVVDLARWHQHLATGLLGGPAAIEELTRPAVLASGDTLSYALGVFVGKYRGVPTISHSGGDPGYSSHLLNFPKTQSGVSVLCNSSGVANPTRLAEQTADIFLDQELGPIPPVPAQVSAAAVAGAEGLYWSESVEGIGRLVTENGLALWRTGGATSGGAPLRVTGTDRSWLVANGPATLALLPDGTLRFRAPTGEPSSYARVTDWTPTAADRNALVGRYRSSEVDVTWEIRAAGDSLMVHRRKFPPTRLTPVFKDTYLAQGFAGFVLRAVRNPKGVVTGVTVGSGRVRRLPFERFGDRR
;
A
#
# COMPACT_ATOMS: atom_id res chain seq x y z
N ALA A 1 3.54 10.39 16.28
CA ALA A 1 4.70 11.09 16.86
C ALA A 1 4.30 12.51 17.35
N VAL A 2 3.77 13.39 16.47
CA VAL A 2 3.46 14.80 16.85
C VAL A 2 2.41 14.89 17.95
N ILE A 3 1.33 14.11 17.92
CA ILE A 3 0.29 14.11 18.95
C ILE A 3 0.88 13.66 20.31
N VAL A 4 1.68 12.57 20.31
CA VAL A 4 2.34 12.09 21.52
C VAL A 4 3.19 13.21 22.13
N LYS A 5 4.03 13.88 21.32
CA LYS A 5 4.86 14.99 21.81
C LYS A 5 4.03 16.15 22.38
N ARG A 6 2.90 16.51 21.76
CA ARG A 6 2.02 17.59 22.23
C ARG A 6 1.33 17.26 23.56
N VAL A 7 0.95 16.00 23.75
CA VAL A 7 0.24 15.55 24.95
C VAL A 7 1.19 15.27 26.12
N THR A 8 2.35 14.67 25.84
CA THR A 8 3.27 14.18 26.88
C THR A 8 4.52 15.05 27.10
N GLY A 9 4.84 15.94 26.14
CA GLY A 9 6.11 16.66 26.11
C GLY A 9 7.30 15.82 25.60
N GLN A 10 7.14 14.50 25.47
CA GLN A 10 8.19 13.57 25.07
C GLN A 10 8.17 13.31 23.56
N SER A 11 9.32 12.98 22.95
CA SER A 11 9.36 12.40 21.62
C SER A 11 8.68 11.02 21.61
N LEU A 12 8.28 10.53 20.44
CA LEU A 12 7.73 9.18 20.32
C LEU A 12 8.73 8.11 20.81
N ARG A 13 10.02 8.30 20.53
CA ARG A 13 11.10 7.44 21.00
C ARG A 13 11.15 7.36 22.53
N GLU A 14 11.21 8.51 23.20
CA GLU A 14 11.27 8.57 24.67
C GLU A 14 10.01 8.00 25.32
N PHE A 15 8.85 8.34 24.80
CA PHE A 15 7.57 7.85 25.30
C PHE A 15 7.45 6.34 25.14
N ALA A 16 7.73 5.81 23.94
CA ALA A 16 7.63 4.37 23.69
C ALA A 16 8.66 3.56 24.50
N ASP A 17 9.87 4.09 24.67
CA ASP A 17 10.91 3.46 25.49
C ASP A 17 10.44 3.33 26.95
N SER A 18 9.95 4.40 27.55
CA SER A 18 9.55 4.42 28.96
C SER A 18 8.21 3.72 29.23
N ALA A 19 7.21 3.90 28.35
CA ALA A 19 5.84 3.42 28.56
C ALA A 19 5.58 2.02 28.00
N MET A 20 6.39 1.56 27.04
CA MET A 20 6.15 0.29 26.33
C MET A 20 7.36 -0.64 26.36
N PHE A 21 8.50 -0.24 25.78
CA PHE A 21 9.59 -1.17 25.52
C PHE A 21 10.30 -1.65 26.80
N LYS A 22 10.66 -0.72 27.71
CA LYS A 22 11.26 -1.06 29.00
C LYS A 22 10.35 -1.94 29.87
N PRO A 23 9.06 -1.58 30.08
CA PRO A 23 8.15 -2.43 30.86
C PRO A 23 7.95 -3.84 30.26
N LEU A 24 8.03 -3.99 28.94
CA LEU A 24 7.95 -5.28 28.26
C LEU A 24 9.30 -6.01 28.19
N GLY A 25 10.39 -5.39 28.64
CA GLY A 25 11.74 -5.94 28.53
C GLY A 25 12.31 -5.94 27.10
N MET A 26 11.74 -5.16 26.17
CA MET A 26 12.17 -5.03 24.76
C MET A 26 13.38 -4.08 24.67
N THR A 27 14.52 -4.55 25.18
CA THR A 27 15.73 -3.71 25.39
C THR A 27 16.50 -3.39 24.10
N GLN A 28 16.19 -4.04 22.99
CA GLN A 28 16.82 -3.82 21.69
C GLN A 28 15.84 -3.17 20.68
N THR A 29 14.78 -2.55 21.18
CA THR A 29 13.74 -1.92 20.38
C THR A 29 13.71 -0.41 20.60
N HIS A 30 13.66 0.37 19.53
CA HIS A 30 13.48 1.82 19.58
C HIS A 30 12.93 2.38 18.29
N PHE A 31 12.27 3.52 18.35
CA PHE A 31 12.00 4.33 17.18
C PHE A 31 13.27 5.09 16.77
N HIS A 32 13.78 4.84 15.56
CA HIS A 32 15.01 5.43 15.05
C HIS A 32 14.72 6.80 14.43
N ASP A 33 14.70 7.83 15.26
CA ASP A 33 14.32 9.20 14.92
C ASP A 33 15.48 10.12 14.51
N ASP A 34 16.68 9.60 14.52
CA ASP A 34 17.89 10.24 14.01
C ASP A 34 18.68 9.25 13.15
N ASN A 35 18.67 9.45 11.83
CA ASN A 35 19.36 8.57 10.88
C ASN A 35 20.89 8.66 10.93
N LEU A 36 21.44 9.62 11.65
CA LEU A 36 22.88 9.76 11.91
C LEU A 36 23.33 8.98 13.15
N HIS A 37 22.37 8.58 14.00
CA HIS A 37 22.69 7.78 15.18
C HIS A 37 23.17 6.38 14.81
N ILE A 38 24.33 5.97 15.31
CA ILE A 38 24.90 4.65 15.05
C ILE A 38 24.19 3.60 15.88
N VAL A 39 23.63 2.60 15.21
CA VAL A 39 23.01 1.44 15.86
C VAL A 39 23.92 0.25 15.69
N ALA A 40 24.42 -0.29 16.81
CA ALA A 40 25.25 -1.49 16.81
C ALA A 40 24.47 -2.70 16.25
N GLN A 41 25.16 -3.54 15.49
CA GLN A 41 24.60 -4.77 14.90
C GLN A 41 23.38 -4.55 13.98
N ARG A 42 23.22 -3.35 13.45
CA ARG A 42 22.18 -3.07 12.45
C ARG A 42 22.42 -3.92 11.21
N THR A 43 21.41 -4.67 10.77
CA THR A 43 21.45 -5.35 9.48
C THR A 43 21.44 -4.36 8.34
N ARG A 44 22.12 -4.69 7.24
CA ARG A 44 22.06 -3.91 5.99
C ARG A 44 20.85 -4.34 5.17
N GLY A 45 20.09 -3.36 4.67
CA GLY A 45 18.94 -3.59 3.82
C GLY A 45 19.34 -3.79 2.36
N HIS A 46 18.61 -4.65 1.65
CA HIS A 46 18.89 -4.97 0.25
C HIS A 46 17.63 -4.92 -0.60
N THR A 47 17.79 -4.52 -1.85
CA THR A 47 16.73 -4.53 -2.85
C THR A 47 17.24 -5.21 -4.11
N PHE A 48 16.47 -6.15 -4.66
CA PHE A 48 16.77 -6.77 -5.94
C PHE A 48 16.23 -5.89 -7.08
N ARG A 49 17.12 -5.38 -7.93
CA ARG A 49 16.76 -4.52 -9.06
C ARG A 49 17.62 -4.85 -10.27
N SER A 50 16.99 -4.95 -11.45
CA SER A 50 17.67 -5.21 -12.73
C SER A 50 18.58 -6.44 -12.71
N GLY A 51 18.15 -7.51 -12.02
CA GLY A 51 18.93 -8.76 -11.92
C GLY A 51 20.03 -8.76 -10.86
N GLU A 52 20.18 -7.71 -10.06
CA GLU A 52 21.24 -7.55 -9.06
C GLU A 52 20.69 -7.19 -7.68
N TRP A 53 21.39 -7.64 -6.64
CA TRP A 53 21.19 -7.17 -5.28
C TRP A 53 21.94 -5.86 -5.05
N LYS A 54 21.22 -4.84 -4.57
CA LYS A 54 21.80 -3.54 -4.21
C LYS A 54 21.52 -3.21 -2.76
N GLU A 55 22.53 -2.71 -2.05
CA GLU A 55 22.33 -2.19 -0.70
C GLU A 55 21.41 -0.98 -0.74
N THR A 56 20.51 -0.90 0.21
CA THR A 56 19.58 0.22 0.37
C THR A 56 19.69 0.76 1.78
N VAL A 57 20.14 2.00 1.89
CA VAL A 57 20.32 2.68 3.17
C VAL A 57 19.19 3.71 3.37
N PRO A 58 18.26 3.48 4.29
CA PRO A 58 17.30 4.50 4.70
C PRO A 58 18.03 5.72 5.30
N ASN A 59 17.79 6.90 4.77
CA ASN A 59 18.42 8.15 5.19
C ASN A 59 17.40 9.20 5.68
N TYR A 60 16.38 8.75 6.39
CA TYR A 60 15.34 9.60 6.93
C TYR A 60 15.14 9.33 8.43
N SER A 61 14.62 10.33 9.14
CA SER A 61 14.38 10.33 10.59
C SER A 61 12.88 10.38 10.92
N THR A 62 12.04 9.91 9.99
CA THR A 62 10.58 9.87 10.18
C THR A 62 10.19 8.65 11.01
N VAL A 63 9.45 8.87 12.11
CA VAL A 63 9.02 7.81 13.02
C VAL A 63 7.51 7.81 13.24
N GLY A 64 6.98 6.65 13.59
CA GLY A 64 5.58 6.40 13.89
C GLY A 64 4.91 5.50 12.86
N ALA A 65 5.00 5.82 11.57
CA ALA A 65 4.54 4.94 10.49
C ALA A 65 5.63 3.97 10.00
N THR A 66 6.88 4.21 10.39
CA THR A 66 8.09 3.51 9.93
C THR A 66 9.20 3.66 10.97
N SER A 67 10.38 3.09 10.68
CA SER A 67 11.62 3.25 11.45
C SER A 67 11.59 2.69 12.88
N LEU A 68 10.81 1.65 13.13
CA LEU A 68 10.96 0.85 14.34
C LEU A 68 12.12 -0.14 14.14
N PHE A 69 13.18 -0.01 14.91
CA PHE A 69 14.27 -0.96 14.97
C PHE A 69 13.99 -1.93 16.11
N THR A 70 14.08 -3.22 15.82
CA THR A 70 13.74 -4.29 16.78
C THR A 70 14.46 -5.60 16.44
N THR A 71 14.27 -6.60 17.27
CA THR A 71 14.74 -7.98 17.07
C THR A 71 13.60 -8.97 17.20
N VAL A 72 13.75 -10.18 16.65
CA VAL A 72 12.75 -11.25 16.82
C VAL A 72 12.57 -11.64 18.30
N VAL A 73 13.61 -11.48 19.11
CA VAL A 73 13.56 -11.76 20.57
C VAL A 73 12.66 -10.73 21.26
N ASP A 74 12.77 -9.45 20.92
CA ASP A 74 11.90 -8.42 21.48
C ASP A 74 10.47 -8.55 20.96
N LEU A 75 10.29 -8.94 19.69
CA LEU A 75 8.97 -9.23 19.16
C LEU A 75 8.30 -10.45 19.81
N ALA A 76 9.05 -11.42 20.30
CA ALA A 76 8.48 -12.50 21.11
C ALA A 76 7.84 -11.97 22.42
N ARG A 77 8.44 -10.95 23.05
CA ARG A 77 7.85 -10.24 24.21
C ARG A 77 6.59 -9.47 23.82
N TRP A 78 6.59 -8.86 22.62
CA TRP A 78 5.40 -8.22 22.07
C TRP A 78 4.26 -9.23 21.83
N HIS A 79 4.55 -10.42 21.28
CA HIS A 79 3.56 -11.49 21.16
C HIS A 79 2.97 -11.90 22.51
N GLN A 80 3.81 -12.04 23.54
CA GLN A 80 3.36 -12.33 24.90
C GLN A 80 2.44 -11.22 25.42
N HIS A 81 2.78 -9.95 25.19
CA HIS A 81 1.91 -8.82 25.55
C HIS A 81 0.54 -8.88 24.85
N LEU A 82 0.50 -9.16 23.54
CA LEU A 82 -0.76 -9.29 22.78
C LEU A 82 -1.63 -10.44 23.32
N ALA A 83 -1.02 -11.51 23.87
CA ALA A 83 -1.75 -12.65 24.42
C ALA A 83 -2.24 -12.41 25.86
N THR A 84 -1.50 -11.64 26.65
CA THR A 84 -1.72 -11.55 28.11
C THR A 84 -2.14 -10.16 28.61
N GLY A 85 -1.98 -9.12 27.79
CA GLY A 85 -2.29 -7.74 28.18
C GLY A 85 -1.35 -7.19 29.27
N LEU A 86 -0.05 -7.50 29.24
CA LEU A 86 0.95 -7.04 30.22
C LEU A 86 0.92 -5.51 30.45
N LEU A 87 0.63 -4.74 29.41
CA LEU A 87 0.41 -3.29 29.50
C LEU A 87 -1.07 -2.97 29.32
N GLY A 88 -1.64 -2.26 30.25
CA GLY A 88 -3.04 -1.79 30.19
C GLY A 88 -4.10 -2.87 30.41
N GLY A 89 -3.68 -4.13 30.65
CA GLY A 89 -4.59 -5.25 30.90
C GLY A 89 -5.33 -5.76 29.66
N PRO A 90 -6.21 -6.76 29.84
CA PRO A 90 -6.99 -7.34 28.73
C PRO A 90 -7.86 -6.30 27.99
N ALA A 91 -8.38 -5.29 28.68
CA ALA A 91 -9.19 -4.23 28.09
C ALA A 91 -8.40 -3.40 27.06
N ALA A 92 -7.12 -3.18 27.26
CA ALA A 92 -6.27 -2.49 26.29
C ALA A 92 -6.07 -3.34 25.01
N ILE A 93 -5.95 -4.65 25.14
CA ILE A 93 -5.86 -5.56 23.98
C ILE A 93 -7.20 -5.61 23.23
N GLU A 94 -8.32 -5.64 23.95
CA GLU A 94 -9.65 -5.60 23.35
C GLU A 94 -9.84 -4.30 22.54
N GLU A 95 -9.45 -3.15 23.09
CA GLU A 95 -9.51 -1.86 22.37
C GLU A 95 -8.57 -1.83 21.17
N LEU A 96 -7.32 -2.28 21.34
CA LEU A 96 -6.32 -2.38 20.26
C LEU A 96 -6.82 -3.20 19.09
N THR A 97 -7.56 -4.28 19.37
CA THR A 97 -8.01 -5.26 18.37
C THR A 97 -9.47 -5.08 17.95
N ARG A 98 -10.16 -4.04 18.42
CA ARG A 98 -11.54 -3.75 18.02
C ARG A 98 -11.56 -3.28 16.57
N PRO A 99 -12.22 -4.04 15.66
CA PRO A 99 -12.33 -3.67 14.27
C PRO A 99 -13.01 -2.30 14.10
N ALA A 100 -12.50 -1.49 13.20
CA ALA A 100 -13.11 -0.20 12.88
C ALA A 100 -14.42 -0.42 12.08
N VAL A 101 -15.44 0.39 12.38
CA VAL A 101 -16.70 0.43 11.65
C VAL A 101 -16.76 1.74 10.88
N LEU A 102 -17.02 1.66 9.57
CA LEU A 102 -17.12 2.81 8.68
C LEU A 102 -18.49 3.50 8.81
N ALA A 103 -18.61 4.72 8.34
CA ALA A 103 -19.90 5.45 8.31
C ALA A 103 -20.98 4.72 7.50
N SER A 104 -20.60 3.87 6.55
CA SER A 104 -21.50 2.98 5.79
C SER A 104 -22.07 1.83 6.61
N GLY A 105 -21.54 1.58 7.82
CA GLY A 105 -21.85 0.40 8.65
C GLY A 105 -20.95 -0.82 8.35
N ASP A 106 -20.08 -0.74 7.34
CA ASP A 106 -19.15 -1.82 7.03
C ASP A 106 -18.09 -1.96 8.13
N THR A 107 -17.85 -3.18 8.59
CA THR A 107 -16.80 -3.51 9.55
C THR A 107 -15.53 -3.88 8.80
N LEU A 108 -14.42 -3.24 9.15
CA LEU A 108 -13.10 -3.52 8.57
C LEU A 108 -12.42 -4.68 9.30
N SER A 109 -11.48 -5.35 8.63
CA SER A 109 -10.54 -6.28 9.28
C SER A 109 -9.31 -5.56 9.88
N TYR A 110 -9.35 -4.23 9.99
CA TYR A 110 -8.27 -3.40 10.54
C TYR A 110 -8.73 -2.65 11.77
N ALA A 111 -7.93 -2.70 12.81
CA ALA A 111 -8.16 -2.07 14.09
C ALA A 111 -7.13 -0.95 14.36
N LEU A 112 -6.67 -0.76 15.58
CA LEU A 112 -5.68 0.26 15.93
C LEU A 112 -4.25 -0.18 15.56
N GLY A 113 -3.94 -0.18 14.26
CA GLY A 113 -2.61 -0.52 13.75
C GLY A 113 -2.38 -2.02 13.54
N VAL A 114 -3.40 -2.86 13.65
CA VAL A 114 -3.31 -4.31 13.43
C VAL A 114 -4.47 -4.81 12.57
N PHE A 115 -4.22 -5.87 11.81
CA PHE A 115 -5.27 -6.67 11.20
C PHE A 115 -5.81 -7.68 12.19
N VAL A 116 -7.12 -7.83 12.23
CA VAL A 116 -7.82 -8.86 12.98
C VAL A 116 -8.49 -9.79 11.98
N GLY A 117 -8.15 -11.07 12.06
CA GLY A 117 -8.61 -12.04 11.08
C GLY A 117 -8.57 -13.47 11.60
N LYS A 118 -8.50 -14.40 10.67
CA LYS A 118 -8.33 -15.83 10.97
C LYS A 118 -7.32 -16.42 10.00
N TYR A 119 -6.51 -17.33 10.49
CA TYR A 119 -5.66 -18.21 9.70
C TYR A 119 -6.06 -19.66 9.96
N ARG A 120 -6.45 -20.40 8.94
CA ARG A 120 -6.96 -21.77 9.04
C ARG A 120 -7.99 -21.95 10.17
N GLY A 121 -8.95 -20.99 10.26
CA GLY A 121 -10.04 -20.99 11.26
C GLY A 121 -9.68 -20.41 12.64
N VAL A 122 -8.40 -20.26 12.98
CA VAL A 122 -7.93 -19.73 14.27
C VAL A 122 -7.81 -18.20 14.21
N PRO A 123 -8.36 -17.46 15.20
CA PRO A 123 -8.23 -16.01 15.27
C PRO A 123 -6.77 -15.54 15.30
N THR A 124 -6.49 -14.46 14.55
CA THR A 124 -5.15 -13.88 14.44
C THR A 124 -5.16 -12.38 14.62
N ILE A 125 -4.06 -11.84 15.15
CA ILE A 125 -3.69 -10.43 15.11
C ILE A 125 -2.40 -10.35 14.30
N SER A 126 -2.37 -9.51 13.27
CA SER A 126 -1.21 -9.46 12.39
C SER A 126 -0.91 -8.05 11.87
N HIS A 127 0.30 -7.81 11.45
CA HIS A 127 0.67 -6.65 10.64
C HIS A 127 1.92 -6.93 9.82
N SER A 128 1.98 -6.40 8.61
CA SER A 128 3.17 -6.43 7.76
C SER A 128 3.94 -5.12 7.86
N GLY A 129 5.25 -5.17 7.66
CA GLY A 129 6.11 -4.00 7.60
C GLY A 129 6.92 -3.95 6.30
N GLY A 130 7.21 -2.74 5.86
CA GLY A 130 8.07 -2.50 4.70
C GLY A 130 8.81 -1.18 4.82
N ASP A 131 10.12 -1.26 4.73
CA ASP A 131 11.03 -0.11 4.62
C ASP A 131 11.98 -0.36 3.45
N PRO A 132 12.62 0.68 2.87
CA PRO A 132 13.60 0.48 1.82
C PRO A 132 14.68 -0.53 2.23
N GLY A 133 14.72 -1.67 1.53
CA GLY A 133 15.64 -2.76 1.83
C GLY A 133 15.18 -3.75 2.91
N TYR A 134 13.98 -3.58 3.48
CA TYR A 134 13.46 -4.47 4.53
C TYR A 134 12.00 -4.83 4.27
N SER A 135 11.62 -6.03 4.73
CA SER A 135 10.22 -6.45 4.82
C SER A 135 10.00 -7.31 6.05
N SER A 136 8.81 -7.25 6.62
CA SER A 136 8.52 -7.98 7.86
C SER A 136 7.06 -8.41 7.93
N HIS A 137 6.78 -9.37 8.77
CA HIS A 137 5.43 -9.75 9.16
C HIS A 137 5.41 -10.26 10.60
N LEU A 138 4.36 -9.84 11.31
CA LEU A 138 4.03 -10.33 12.64
C LEU A 138 2.68 -11.04 12.54
N LEU A 139 2.61 -12.29 12.98
CA LEU A 139 1.41 -13.13 13.03
C LEU A 139 1.26 -13.68 14.44
N ASN A 140 0.23 -13.26 15.16
CA ASN A 140 -0.06 -13.67 16.53
C ASN A 140 -1.37 -14.47 16.58
N PHE A 141 -1.37 -15.52 17.38
CA PHE A 141 -2.50 -16.39 17.69
C PHE A 141 -2.85 -16.25 19.18
N PRO A 142 -3.72 -15.31 19.56
CA PRO A 142 -3.99 -15.03 20.98
C PRO A 142 -4.51 -16.23 21.77
N LYS A 143 -5.34 -17.09 21.14
CA LYS A 143 -5.92 -18.27 21.79
C LYS A 143 -4.90 -19.33 22.17
N THR A 144 -3.87 -19.53 21.36
CA THR A 144 -2.79 -20.50 21.60
C THR A 144 -1.58 -19.86 22.27
N GLN A 145 -1.64 -18.54 22.55
CA GLN A 145 -0.55 -17.73 23.08
C GLN A 145 0.75 -17.87 22.28
N SER A 146 0.60 -18.05 20.97
CA SER A 146 1.70 -18.29 20.05
C SER A 146 1.85 -17.15 19.07
N GLY A 147 3.01 -17.00 18.48
CA GLY A 147 3.25 -16.01 17.46
C GLY A 147 4.48 -16.29 16.62
N VAL A 148 4.46 -15.78 15.39
CA VAL A 148 5.57 -15.86 14.45
C VAL A 148 5.93 -14.45 14.01
N SER A 149 7.21 -14.10 14.15
CA SER A 149 7.77 -12.85 13.60
C SER A 149 8.80 -13.18 12.54
N VAL A 150 8.63 -12.59 11.36
CA VAL A 150 9.59 -12.70 10.25
C VAL A 150 10.15 -11.33 9.94
N LEU A 151 11.47 -11.18 10.05
CA LEU A 151 12.20 -9.96 9.70
C LEU A 151 13.18 -10.31 8.56
N CYS A 152 12.99 -9.68 7.40
CA CYS A 152 13.83 -9.86 6.23
C CYS A 152 14.58 -8.54 5.94
N ASN A 153 15.89 -8.64 5.78
CA ASN A 153 16.72 -7.53 5.31
C ASN A 153 16.73 -7.43 3.77
N SER A 154 15.59 -7.72 3.16
CA SER A 154 15.35 -7.59 1.73
C SER A 154 13.96 -7.06 1.43
N SER A 155 13.82 -6.25 0.39
CA SER A 155 12.53 -5.79 -0.11
C SER A 155 12.28 -6.27 -1.54
N GLY A 156 11.02 -6.61 -1.84
CA GLY A 156 10.56 -6.95 -3.20
C GLY A 156 10.71 -8.41 -3.62
N VAL A 157 11.40 -9.26 -2.85
CA VAL A 157 11.61 -10.68 -3.19
C VAL A 157 11.02 -11.62 -2.14
N ALA A 158 11.32 -11.36 -0.86
CA ALA A 158 10.78 -12.16 0.23
C ALA A 158 9.28 -11.86 0.45
N ASN A 159 8.51 -12.88 0.76
CA ASN A 159 7.13 -12.75 1.23
C ASN A 159 7.05 -13.14 2.72
N PRO A 160 7.27 -12.21 3.65
CA PRO A 160 7.30 -12.51 5.09
C PRO A 160 5.97 -13.05 5.61
N THR A 161 4.84 -12.63 5.03
CA THR A 161 3.51 -13.15 5.40
C THR A 161 3.44 -14.65 5.13
N ARG A 162 3.81 -15.08 3.92
CA ARG A 162 3.80 -16.50 3.56
C ARG A 162 4.79 -17.32 4.42
N LEU A 163 5.96 -16.75 4.71
CA LEU A 163 6.93 -17.42 5.60
C LEU A 163 6.38 -17.59 7.02
N ALA A 164 5.69 -16.58 7.55
CA ALA A 164 5.05 -16.67 8.86
C ALA A 164 3.93 -17.71 8.89
N GLU A 165 3.08 -17.74 7.84
CA GLU A 165 2.01 -18.72 7.68
C GLU A 165 2.57 -20.14 7.58
N GLN A 166 3.58 -20.38 6.74
CA GLN A 166 4.23 -21.69 6.62
C GLN A 166 4.90 -22.14 7.91
N THR A 167 5.47 -21.19 8.68
CA THR A 167 6.03 -21.51 10.01
C THR A 167 4.90 -21.92 10.96
N ALA A 168 3.78 -21.20 10.96
CA ALA A 168 2.62 -21.57 11.77
C ALA A 168 2.06 -22.94 11.36
N ASP A 169 2.02 -23.26 10.08
CA ASP A 169 1.60 -24.58 9.56
C ASP A 169 2.42 -25.72 10.13
N ILE A 170 3.71 -25.49 10.39
CA ILE A 170 4.61 -26.53 10.95
C ILE A 170 4.43 -26.66 12.47
N PHE A 171 4.38 -25.53 13.19
CA PHE A 171 4.44 -25.53 14.65
C PHE A 171 3.08 -25.58 15.34
N LEU A 172 2.00 -25.23 14.63
CA LEU A 172 0.63 -25.18 15.16
C LEU A 172 -0.34 -26.07 14.35
N ASP A 173 0.15 -27.10 13.69
CA ASP A 173 -0.68 -27.94 12.80
C ASP A 173 -1.87 -28.59 13.53
N GLN A 174 -1.70 -28.94 14.80
CA GLN A 174 -2.77 -29.54 15.60
C GLN A 174 -3.83 -28.56 16.05
N GLU A 175 -3.50 -27.29 16.19
CA GLU A 175 -4.41 -26.21 16.60
C GLU A 175 -5.11 -25.55 15.40
N LEU A 176 -4.49 -25.64 14.22
CA LEU A 176 -4.99 -25.06 13.00
C LEU A 176 -5.98 -25.99 12.31
N GLY A 177 -7.03 -25.42 11.73
CA GLY A 177 -7.95 -26.16 10.87
C GLY A 177 -7.27 -26.67 9.58
N PRO A 178 -7.96 -27.44 8.73
CA PRO A 178 -7.39 -27.94 7.49
C PRO A 178 -6.90 -26.79 6.60
N ILE A 179 -5.88 -27.06 5.79
CA ILE A 179 -5.43 -26.12 4.76
C ILE A 179 -6.58 -25.93 3.77
N PRO A 180 -7.12 -24.70 3.62
CA PRO A 180 -8.22 -24.49 2.68
C PRO A 180 -7.73 -24.77 1.25
N PRO A 181 -8.53 -25.38 0.41
CA PRO A 181 -8.18 -25.57 -0.99
C PRO A 181 -7.97 -24.21 -1.66
N VAL A 182 -6.96 -24.11 -2.50
CA VAL A 182 -6.74 -22.89 -3.28
C VAL A 182 -7.91 -22.73 -4.26
N PRO A 183 -8.69 -21.64 -4.21
CA PRO A 183 -9.81 -21.46 -5.11
C PRO A 183 -9.35 -21.46 -6.57
N ALA A 184 -10.16 -22.03 -7.44
CA ALA A 184 -9.89 -22.08 -8.87
C ALA A 184 -9.69 -20.65 -9.44
N GLN A 185 -8.84 -20.54 -10.45
CA GLN A 185 -8.68 -19.29 -11.17
C GLN A 185 -9.91 -19.02 -12.05
N VAL A 186 -10.24 -17.75 -12.21
CA VAL A 186 -11.35 -17.30 -13.05
C VAL A 186 -10.94 -17.43 -14.52
N SER A 187 -11.75 -18.13 -15.31
CA SER A 187 -11.51 -18.28 -16.75
C SER A 187 -11.77 -16.96 -17.51
N ALA A 188 -11.15 -16.82 -18.68
CA ALA A 188 -11.42 -15.72 -19.59
C ALA A 188 -12.92 -15.62 -19.95
N ALA A 189 -13.62 -16.73 -20.11
CA ALA A 189 -15.04 -16.76 -20.43
C ALA A 189 -15.91 -16.11 -19.33
N ALA A 190 -15.52 -16.24 -18.07
CA ALA A 190 -16.27 -15.66 -16.95
C ALA A 190 -16.20 -14.12 -16.87
N VAL A 191 -15.24 -13.51 -17.55
CA VAL A 191 -15.05 -12.05 -17.61
C VAL A 191 -15.25 -11.49 -19.03
N ALA A 192 -15.74 -12.32 -19.95
CA ALA A 192 -15.94 -11.94 -21.35
C ALA A 192 -16.78 -10.64 -21.46
N GLY A 193 -16.29 -9.67 -22.23
CA GLY A 193 -16.91 -8.35 -22.40
C GLY A 193 -16.65 -7.36 -21.25
N ALA A 194 -16.05 -7.81 -20.14
CA ALA A 194 -15.67 -6.93 -19.04
C ALA A 194 -14.19 -6.53 -19.08
N GLU A 195 -13.38 -7.10 -19.96
CA GLU A 195 -11.99 -6.71 -20.13
C GLU A 195 -11.87 -5.25 -20.53
N GLY A 196 -10.88 -4.58 -20.03
CA GLY A 196 -10.62 -3.17 -20.36
C GLY A 196 -9.95 -2.39 -19.25
N LEU A 197 -9.86 -1.09 -19.52
CA LEU A 197 -9.31 -0.10 -18.61
C LEU A 197 -10.42 0.48 -17.73
N TYR A 198 -10.11 0.63 -16.45
CA TYR A 198 -11.04 1.13 -15.45
C TYR A 198 -10.39 2.24 -14.61
N TRP A 199 -11.19 3.20 -14.22
CA TRP A 199 -10.80 4.31 -13.37
C TRP A 199 -11.70 4.43 -12.15
N SER A 200 -11.10 4.63 -11.00
CA SER A 200 -11.80 4.99 -9.77
C SER A 200 -11.54 6.42 -9.38
N GLU A 201 -12.58 7.25 -9.43
CA GLU A 201 -12.50 8.66 -9.05
C GLU A 201 -12.25 8.84 -7.54
N SER A 202 -12.79 7.95 -6.70
CA SER A 202 -12.69 8.06 -5.24
C SER A 202 -11.27 7.79 -4.72
N VAL A 203 -10.51 6.92 -5.38
CA VAL A 203 -9.12 6.59 -4.98
C VAL A 203 -8.07 7.05 -5.98
N GLU A 204 -8.50 7.71 -7.08
CA GLU A 204 -7.66 8.06 -8.23
C GLU A 204 -6.83 6.85 -8.71
N GLY A 205 -7.50 5.69 -8.73
CA GLY A 205 -6.90 4.40 -9.03
C GLY A 205 -7.14 3.95 -10.46
N ILE A 206 -6.10 3.43 -11.10
CA ILE A 206 -6.17 2.80 -12.41
C ILE A 206 -6.20 1.29 -12.21
N GLY A 207 -7.13 0.62 -12.87
CA GLY A 207 -7.22 -0.82 -12.93
C GLY A 207 -7.42 -1.32 -14.35
N ARG A 208 -6.93 -2.50 -14.66
CA ARG A 208 -7.17 -3.14 -15.95
C ARG A 208 -7.53 -4.60 -15.73
N LEU A 209 -8.70 -4.99 -16.20
CA LEU A 209 -9.11 -6.39 -16.28
C LEU A 209 -8.64 -6.94 -17.61
N VAL A 210 -7.80 -7.96 -17.56
CA VAL A 210 -7.22 -8.61 -18.74
C VAL A 210 -7.36 -10.11 -18.66
N THR A 211 -7.22 -10.76 -19.81
CA THR A 211 -7.13 -12.22 -19.90
C THR A 211 -5.78 -12.61 -20.51
N GLU A 212 -5.09 -13.53 -19.84
CA GLU A 212 -3.82 -14.09 -20.32
C GLU A 212 -3.83 -15.60 -20.11
N ASN A 213 -3.41 -16.36 -21.12
CA ASN A 213 -3.41 -17.83 -21.07
C ASN A 213 -4.76 -18.44 -20.66
N GLY A 214 -5.87 -17.83 -21.09
CA GLY A 214 -7.22 -18.28 -20.77
C GLY A 214 -7.72 -17.93 -19.36
N LEU A 215 -6.97 -17.16 -18.59
CA LEU A 215 -7.28 -16.80 -17.20
C LEU A 215 -7.43 -15.28 -17.02
N ALA A 216 -8.30 -14.87 -16.09
CA ALA A 216 -8.56 -13.48 -15.78
C ALA A 216 -7.55 -12.94 -14.75
N LEU A 217 -7.02 -11.74 -15.01
CA LEU A 217 -6.08 -11.03 -14.14
C LEU A 217 -6.56 -9.59 -13.90
N TRP A 218 -6.34 -9.10 -12.68
CA TRP A 218 -6.49 -7.70 -12.34
C TRP A 218 -5.13 -7.01 -12.22
N ARG A 219 -4.90 -5.98 -13.02
CA ARG A 219 -3.70 -5.13 -12.98
C ARG A 219 -4.04 -3.80 -12.35
N THR A 220 -3.17 -3.28 -11.50
CA THR A 220 -3.32 -1.97 -10.88
C THR A 220 -2.15 -1.06 -11.23
N GLY A 221 -2.34 0.25 -11.12
CA GLY A 221 -1.28 1.24 -11.26
C GLY A 221 -0.67 1.32 -12.66
N GLY A 222 -1.40 0.97 -13.71
CA GLY A 222 -0.92 1.03 -15.09
C GLY A 222 0.09 -0.05 -15.46
N ALA A 223 0.17 -1.14 -14.71
CA ALA A 223 1.01 -2.30 -15.07
C ALA A 223 0.66 -2.82 -16.47
N THR A 224 1.69 -3.01 -17.31
CA THR A 224 1.55 -3.51 -18.70
C THR A 224 1.71 -5.01 -18.80
N SER A 225 2.29 -5.65 -17.80
CA SER A 225 2.50 -7.10 -17.72
C SER A 225 2.24 -7.63 -16.31
N GLY A 226 2.08 -8.93 -16.17
CA GLY A 226 1.72 -9.57 -14.91
C GLY A 226 0.29 -9.21 -14.48
N GLY A 227 0.02 -9.26 -13.19
CA GLY A 227 -1.28 -8.95 -12.59
C GLY A 227 -1.63 -9.95 -11.49
N ALA A 228 -2.61 -9.59 -10.67
CA ALA A 228 -3.15 -10.47 -9.65
C ALA A 228 -4.17 -11.42 -10.29
N PRO A 229 -3.99 -12.74 -10.21
CA PRO A 229 -4.97 -13.68 -10.71
C PRO A 229 -6.29 -13.53 -9.96
N LEU A 230 -7.40 -13.55 -10.69
CA LEU A 230 -8.72 -13.60 -10.08
C LEU A 230 -9.07 -15.05 -9.75
N ARG A 231 -9.73 -15.25 -8.59
CA ARG A 231 -10.14 -16.56 -8.11
C ARG A 231 -11.60 -16.59 -7.75
N VAL A 232 -12.21 -17.74 -7.95
CA VAL A 232 -13.64 -17.95 -7.73
C VAL A 232 -13.97 -17.83 -6.24
N THR A 233 -15.01 -17.05 -5.88
CA THR A 233 -15.50 -16.93 -4.50
C THR A 233 -16.67 -17.88 -4.19
N GLY A 234 -17.26 -18.52 -5.22
CA GLY A 234 -18.56 -19.20 -5.12
C GLY A 234 -19.75 -18.26 -5.33
N THR A 235 -19.56 -16.95 -5.41
CA THR A 235 -20.59 -15.96 -5.74
C THR A 235 -20.41 -15.50 -7.18
N ASP A 236 -21.49 -15.46 -7.96
CA ASP A 236 -21.45 -15.05 -9.34
C ASP A 236 -20.88 -13.62 -9.52
N ARG A 237 -20.05 -13.46 -10.53
CA ARG A 237 -19.40 -12.19 -10.89
C ARG A 237 -18.62 -11.48 -9.77
N SER A 238 -18.23 -12.21 -8.72
CA SER A 238 -17.38 -11.72 -7.63
C SER A 238 -16.17 -12.64 -7.48
N TRP A 239 -14.98 -12.07 -7.33
CA TRP A 239 -13.72 -12.80 -7.36
C TRP A 239 -12.77 -12.32 -6.26
N LEU A 240 -11.98 -13.23 -5.72
CA LEU A 240 -10.81 -12.86 -4.91
C LEU A 240 -9.71 -12.33 -5.81
N VAL A 241 -8.99 -11.33 -5.34
CA VAL A 241 -7.81 -10.79 -6.01
C VAL A 241 -6.56 -11.45 -5.43
N ALA A 242 -5.86 -12.20 -6.24
CA ALA A 242 -4.76 -13.08 -5.85
C ALA A 242 -5.23 -14.14 -4.81
N ASN A 243 -4.44 -14.37 -3.77
CA ASN A 243 -4.79 -15.27 -2.65
C ASN A 243 -5.16 -14.48 -1.39
N GLY A 244 -5.45 -13.19 -1.55
CA GLY A 244 -5.71 -12.30 -0.42
C GLY A 244 -7.21 -12.09 -0.17
N PRO A 245 -7.56 -11.35 0.87
CA PRO A 245 -8.96 -11.06 1.23
C PRO A 245 -9.59 -9.95 0.37
N ALA A 246 -8.83 -9.33 -0.55
CA ALA A 246 -9.38 -8.34 -1.47
C ALA A 246 -10.33 -9.00 -2.47
N THR A 247 -11.44 -8.33 -2.78
CA THR A 247 -12.41 -8.80 -3.77
C THR A 247 -12.64 -7.80 -4.89
N LEU A 248 -12.97 -8.31 -6.06
CA LEU A 248 -13.40 -7.55 -7.23
C LEU A 248 -14.76 -8.10 -7.67
N ALA A 249 -15.77 -7.26 -7.78
CA ALA A 249 -17.09 -7.64 -8.24
C ALA A 249 -17.48 -6.84 -9.48
N LEU A 250 -18.02 -7.51 -10.49
CA LEU A 250 -18.57 -6.88 -11.68
C LEU A 250 -20.09 -6.65 -11.47
N LEU A 251 -20.48 -5.38 -11.48
CA LEU A 251 -21.86 -4.96 -11.27
C LEU A 251 -22.67 -5.00 -12.57
N PRO A 252 -24.02 -5.02 -12.50
CA PRO A 252 -24.88 -5.07 -13.69
C PRO A 252 -24.69 -3.89 -14.65
N ASP A 253 -24.27 -2.73 -14.16
CA ASP A 253 -23.98 -1.53 -14.97
C ASP A 253 -22.60 -1.55 -15.63
N GLY A 254 -21.85 -2.64 -15.47
CA GLY A 254 -20.51 -2.81 -16.02
C GLY A 254 -19.40 -2.15 -15.20
N THR A 255 -19.71 -1.53 -14.07
CA THR A 255 -18.67 -1.06 -13.14
C THR A 255 -18.05 -2.21 -12.36
N LEU A 256 -16.80 -2.04 -11.94
CA LEU A 256 -16.12 -2.98 -11.05
C LEU A 256 -16.08 -2.37 -9.64
N ARG A 257 -16.49 -3.14 -8.64
CA ARG A 257 -16.35 -2.77 -7.24
C ARG A 257 -15.18 -3.53 -6.63
N PHE A 258 -14.15 -2.81 -6.27
CA PHE A 258 -13.00 -3.35 -5.56
C PHE A 258 -13.17 -3.11 -4.06
N ARG A 259 -13.07 -4.17 -3.27
CA ARG A 259 -13.05 -4.09 -1.79
C ARG A 259 -11.69 -4.56 -1.30
N ALA A 260 -10.91 -3.64 -0.77
CA ALA A 260 -9.68 -3.96 -0.05
C ALA A 260 -10.01 -4.48 1.37
N PRO A 261 -9.06 -5.14 2.05
CA PRO A 261 -9.22 -5.51 3.46
C PRO A 261 -9.41 -4.32 4.39
N THR A 262 -8.97 -3.14 3.95
CA THR A 262 -9.05 -1.87 4.70
C THR A 262 -9.62 -0.78 3.80
N GLY A 263 -10.40 0.10 4.39
CA GLY A 263 -10.98 1.26 3.70
C GLY A 263 -12.32 0.96 3.00
N GLU A 264 -12.93 2.02 2.51
CA GLU A 264 -14.19 1.97 1.77
C GLU A 264 -14.03 1.22 0.45
N PRO A 265 -15.06 0.49 0.00
CA PRO A 265 -15.07 -0.08 -1.33
C PRO A 265 -14.93 1.01 -2.41
N SER A 266 -14.13 0.73 -3.42
CA SER A 266 -13.89 1.66 -4.53
C SER A 266 -14.62 1.17 -5.78
N SER A 267 -15.39 2.05 -6.41
CA SER A 267 -16.03 1.79 -7.71
C SER A 267 -15.11 2.22 -8.84
N TYR A 268 -14.98 1.36 -9.84
CA TYR A 268 -14.16 1.55 -11.02
C TYR A 268 -15.05 1.59 -12.26
N ALA A 269 -15.20 2.75 -12.86
CA ALA A 269 -15.91 2.93 -14.11
C ALA A 269 -15.01 2.59 -15.31
N ARG A 270 -15.58 1.99 -16.35
CA ARG A 270 -14.84 1.71 -17.58
C ARG A 270 -14.46 3.00 -18.29
N VAL A 271 -13.21 3.10 -18.74
CA VAL A 271 -12.69 4.22 -19.52
C VAL A 271 -11.98 3.70 -20.76
N THR A 272 -11.79 4.54 -21.75
CA THR A 272 -11.17 4.17 -23.02
C THR A 272 -9.71 4.56 -23.04
N ASP A 273 -8.85 3.64 -23.48
CA ASP A 273 -7.44 3.94 -23.77
C ASP A 273 -7.33 5.14 -24.71
N TRP A 274 -6.33 5.98 -24.48
CA TRP A 274 -6.17 7.22 -25.22
C TRP A 274 -4.71 7.47 -25.59
N THR A 275 -4.51 7.88 -26.83
CA THR A 275 -3.21 8.33 -27.32
C THR A 275 -3.29 9.84 -27.58
N PRO A 276 -2.52 10.67 -26.85
CA PRO A 276 -2.54 12.12 -27.04
C PRO A 276 -1.98 12.53 -28.40
N THR A 277 -2.62 13.49 -29.03
CA THR A 277 -2.08 14.19 -30.21
C THR A 277 -0.91 15.08 -29.81
N ALA A 278 -0.17 15.61 -30.79
CA ALA A 278 0.85 16.64 -30.53
C ALA A 278 0.24 17.89 -29.86
N ALA A 279 -0.97 18.26 -30.26
CA ALA A 279 -1.70 19.40 -29.67
C ALA A 279 -2.05 19.14 -28.20
N ASP A 280 -2.50 17.91 -27.85
CA ASP A 280 -2.80 17.53 -26.47
C ASP A 280 -1.54 17.60 -25.61
N ARG A 281 -0.41 17.09 -26.11
CA ARG A 281 0.87 17.15 -25.38
C ARG A 281 1.33 18.58 -25.18
N ASN A 282 1.32 19.40 -26.24
CA ASN A 282 1.72 20.81 -26.17
C ASN A 282 0.84 21.63 -25.24
N ALA A 283 -0.44 21.30 -25.13
CA ALA A 283 -1.34 21.94 -24.18
C ALA A 283 -0.93 21.77 -22.72
N LEU A 284 -0.25 20.68 -22.39
CA LEU A 284 0.25 20.40 -21.02
C LEU A 284 1.64 20.97 -20.73
N VAL A 285 2.43 21.32 -21.75
CA VAL A 285 3.76 21.92 -21.55
C VAL A 285 3.62 23.24 -20.79
N GLY A 286 4.36 23.41 -19.70
CA GLY A 286 4.33 24.61 -18.88
C GLY A 286 4.79 24.41 -17.45
N ARG A 287 4.66 25.47 -16.66
CA ARG A 287 5.01 25.51 -15.24
C ARG A 287 3.75 25.49 -14.40
N TYR A 288 3.78 24.74 -13.31
CA TYR A 288 2.63 24.50 -12.44
C TYR A 288 3.07 24.63 -10.98
N ARG A 289 2.29 25.36 -10.18
CA ARG A 289 2.56 25.57 -8.75
C ARG A 289 1.39 25.08 -7.91
N SER A 290 1.69 24.34 -6.88
CA SER A 290 0.75 24.07 -5.79
C SER A 290 1.06 25.00 -4.62
N SER A 291 0.07 25.81 -4.22
CA SER A 291 0.16 26.65 -3.01
C SER A 291 0.02 25.82 -1.74
N GLU A 292 -0.66 24.68 -1.80
CA GLU A 292 -0.91 23.81 -0.65
C GLU A 292 0.38 23.17 -0.11
N VAL A 293 1.30 22.80 -1.02
CA VAL A 293 2.59 22.18 -0.64
C VAL A 293 3.80 23.03 -1.01
N ASP A 294 3.57 24.24 -1.50
CA ASP A 294 4.58 25.24 -1.91
C ASP A 294 5.68 24.67 -2.82
N VAL A 295 5.26 23.92 -3.86
CA VAL A 295 6.19 23.36 -4.86
C VAL A 295 5.80 23.78 -6.28
N THR A 296 6.84 23.85 -7.12
CA THR A 296 6.71 24.10 -8.56
C THR A 296 7.20 22.90 -9.33
N TRP A 297 6.39 22.47 -10.31
CA TRP A 297 6.74 21.45 -11.29
C TRP A 297 6.76 22.05 -12.68
N GLU A 298 7.51 21.44 -13.56
CA GLU A 298 7.55 21.81 -14.96
C GLU A 298 7.29 20.59 -15.83
N ILE A 299 6.35 20.70 -16.79
CA ILE A 299 6.08 19.67 -17.78
C ILE A 299 6.72 20.11 -19.09
N ARG A 300 7.58 19.28 -19.66
CA ARG A 300 8.27 19.51 -20.94
C ARG A 300 7.97 18.40 -21.93
N ALA A 301 7.92 18.76 -23.20
CA ALA A 301 7.91 17.79 -24.28
C ALA A 301 9.31 17.17 -24.46
N ALA A 302 9.35 15.87 -24.73
CA ALA A 302 10.56 15.13 -25.07
C ALA A 302 10.21 14.16 -26.22
N GLY A 303 10.32 14.62 -27.45
CA GLY A 303 9.79 13.93 -28.63
C GLY A 303 8.28 13.70 -28.50
N ASP A 304 7.85 12.45 -28.66
CA ASP A 304 6.44 12.06 -28.51
C ASP A 304 6.00 11.81 -27.07
N SER A 305 6.83 12.19 -26.10
CA SER A 305 6.56 11.97 -24.67
C SER A 305 6.50 13.29 -23.93
N LEU A 306 5.88 13.26 -22.74
CA LEU A 306 5.94 14.33 -21.75
C LEU A 306 6.77 13.89 -20.57
N MET A 307 7.60 14.81 -20.06
CA MET A 307 8.41 14.62 -18.85
C MET A 307 8.01 15.65 -17.80
N VAL A 308 7.80 15.19 -16.58
CA VAL A 308 7.63 16.10 -15.43
C VAL A 308 8.95 16.26 -14.70
N HIS A 309 9.35 17.51 -14.51
CA HIS A 309 10.56 17.91 -13.79
C HIS A 309 10.18 18.38 -12.40
N ARG A 310 10.74 17.74 -11.39
CA ARG A 310 10.54 18.03 -9.97
C ARG A 310 11.88 18.33 -9.32
N ARG A 311 11.91 19.30 -8.41
CA ARG A 311 13.15 19.59 -7.65
C ARG A 311 13.59 18.33 -6.88
N LYS A 312 14.88 18.02 -6.91
CA LYS A 312 15.52 16.87 -6.25
C LYS A 312 15.16 15.48 -6.78
N PHE A 313 14.39 15.37 -7.86
CA PHE A 313 14.06 14.11 -8.50
C PHE A 313 14.50 14.12 -9.97
N PRO A 314 14.92 12.99 -10.52
CA PRO A 314 15.15 12.91 -11.97
C PRO A 314 13.82 13.15 -12.72
N PRO A 315 13.91 13.66 -13.96
CA PRO A 315 12.72 13.82 -14.80
C PRO A 315 11.98 12.49 -14.94
N THR A 316 10.67 12.55 -14.78
CA THR A 316 9.82 11.35 -14.82
C THR A 316 8.90 11.40 -16.03
N ARG A 317 8.85 10.32 -16.80
CA ARG A 317 7.97 10.20 -17.96
C ARG A 317 6.51 10.13 -17.52
N LEU A 318 5.66 10.88 -18.22
CA LEU A 318 4.21 10.83 -18.10
C LEU A 318 3.66 9.89 -19.18
N THR A 319 3.16 8.74 -18.78
CA THR A 319 2.53 7.76 -19.67
C THR A 319 1.04 8.04 -19.77
N PRO A 320 0.48 8.31 -20.96
CA PRO A 320 -0.95 8.54 -21.12
C PRO A 320 -1.73 7.25 -20.79
N VAL A 321 -2.90 7.41 -20.20
CA VAL A 321 -3.76 6.27 -19.80
C VAL A 321 -5.14 6.39 -20.44
N PHE A 322 -5.88 7.44 -20.11
CA PHE A 322 -7.13 7.86 -20.76
C PHE A 322 -7.14 9.37 -20.87
N LYS A 323 -8.14 9.94 -21.56
CA LYS A 323 -8.15 11.36 -21.90
C LYS A 323 -7.79 12.24 -20.70
N ASP A 324 -6.82 13.13 -20.90
CA ASP A 324 -6.31 14.09 -19.93
C ASP A 324 -5.68 13.46 -18.66
N THR A 325 -5.43 12.15 -18.66
CA THR A 325 -4.88 11.42 -17.50
C THR A 325 -3.59 10.71 -17.86
N TYR A 326 -2.58 10.92 -17.04
CA TYR A 326 -1.24 10.39 -17.20
C TYR A 326 -0.76 9.72 -15.91
N LEU A 327 0.06 8.70 -16.07
CA LEU A 327 0.72 7.99 -14.98
C LEU A 327 2.23 8.28 -15.01
N ALA A 328 2.77 8.73 -13.89
CA ALA A 328 4.20 8.78 -13.63
C ALA A 328 4.60 7.54 -12.83
N GLN A 329 5.42 6.67 -13.43
CA GLN A 329 5.91 5.46 -12.76
C GLN A 329 7.25 5.71 -12.07
N GLY A 330 7.59 4.88 -11.08
CA GLY A 330 8.85 4.91 -10.36
C GLY A 330 8.68 5.23 -8.87
N PHE A 331 9.79 5.57 -8.20
CA PHE A 331 9.74 6.00 -6.81
C PHE A 331 8.86 7.24 -6.66
N ALA A 332 7.87 7.19 -5.77
CA ALA A 332 6.82 8.19 -5.64
C ALA A 332 6.01 8.38 -6.95
N GLY A 333 5.57 7.27 -7.54
CA GLY A 333 4.64 7.29 -8.68
C GLY A 333 3.33 8.00 -8.34
N PHE A 334 2.72 8.64 -9.35
CA PHE A 334 1.48 9.41 -9.17
C PHE A 334 0.66 9.43 -10.47
N VAL A 335 -0.62 9.69 -10.31
CA VAL A 335 -1.52 10.02 -11.42
C VAL A 335 -1.57 11.53 -11.56
N LEU A 336 -1.46 12.02 -12.79
CA LEU A 336 -1.59 13.44 -13.14
C LEU A 336 -2.78 13.60 -14.08
N ARG A 337 -3.69 14.52 -13.76
CA ARG A 337 -4.85 14.83 -14.60
C ARG A 337 -4.83 16.29 -14.99
N ALA A 338 -5.04 16.58 -16.28
CA ALA A 338 -5.19 17.93 -16.77
C ALA A 338 -6.53 18.54 -16.32
N VAL A 339 -6.48 19.78 -15.87
CA VAL A 339 -7.66 20.60 -15.57
C VAL A 339 -7.85 21.59 -16.69
N ARG A 340 -9.04 21.59 -17.32
CA ARG A 340 -9.38 22.48 -18.42
C ARG A 340 -10.50 23.44 -18.04
N ASN A 341 -10.43 24.64 -18.56
CA ASN A 341 -11.54 25.59 -18.50
C ASN A 341 -12.64 25.22 -19.55
N PRO A 342 -13.81 25.90 -19.55
CA PRO A 342 -14.88 25.64 -20.50
C PRO A 342 -14.47 25.82 -21.98
N LYS A 343 -13.41 26.56 -22.25
CA LYS A 343 -12.85 26.75 -23.61
C LYS A 343 -11.84 25.64 -24.00
N GLY A 344 -11.67 24.59 -23.15
CA GLY A 344 -10.75 23.48 -23.39
C GLY A 344 -9.27 23.78 -23.10
N VAL A 345 -8.94 24.97 -22.61
CA VAL A 345 -7.56 25.38 -22.31
C VAL A 345 -7.12 24.75 -20.96
N VAL A 346 -5.94 24.17 -20.92
CA VAL A 346 -5.35 23.63 -19.67
C VAL A 346 -4.97 24.79 -18.76
N THR A 347 -5.63 24.88 -17.61
CA THR A 347 -5.40 25.89 -16.56
C THR A 347 -4.61 25.36 -15.38
N GLY A 348 -4.51 24.04 -15.25
CA GLY A 348 -3.82 23.41 -14.16
C GLY A 348 -3.73 21.90 -14.35
N VAL A 349 -3.19 21.22 -13.34
CA VAL A 349 -3.23 19.77 -13.22
C VAL A 349 -3.58 19.39 -11.79
N THR A 350 -4.18 18.21 -11.59
CA THR A 350 -4.27 17.59 -10.28
C THR A 350 -3.36 16.39 -10.20
N VAL A 351 -2.87 16.11 -9.00
CA VAL A 351 -1.96 15.00 -8.74
C VAL A 351 -2.51 14.13 -7.62
N GLY A 352 -2.56 12.82 -7.86
CA GLY A 352 -2.96 11.81 -6.88
C GLY A 352 -1.87 10.76 -6.70
N SER A 353 -1.56 10.40 -5.45
CA SER A 353 -0.63 9.33 -5.13
C SER A 353 -0.99 8.71 -3.78
N GLY A 354 -1.45 7.46 -3.81
CA GLY A 354 -1.78 6.74 -2.59
C GLY A 354 -2.79 7.45 -1.69
N ARG A 355 -2.31 8.14 -0.66
CA ARG A 355 -3.14 8.87 0.32
C ARG A 355 -3.39 10.33 -0.05
N VAL A 356 -2.65 10.88 -1.01
CA VAL A 356 -2.83 12.24 -1.54
C VAL A 356 -3.75 12.16 -2.74
N ARG A 357 -4.82 12.94 -2.73
CA ARG A 357 -5.81 12.95 -3.82
C ARG A 357 -6.07 14.37 -4.28
N ARG A 358 -6.17 14.56 -5.60
CA ARG A 358 -6.54 15.83 -6.25
C ARG A 358 -5.73 17.03 -5.78
N LEU A 359 -4.45 16.82 -5.42
CA LEU A 359 -3.56 17.91 -5.05
C LEU A 359 -3.48 18.89 -6.23
N PRO A 360 -3.96 20.15 -6.10
CA PRO A 360 -4.03 21.05 -7.21
C PRO A 360 -2.69 21.71 -7.51
N PHE A 361 -2.42 21.86 -8.78
CA PHE A 361 -1.34 22.66 -9.32
C PHE A 361 -1.89 23.63 -10.36
N GLU A 362 -1.80 24.90 -10.13
CA GLU A 362 -2.22 25.93 -11.06
C GLU A 362 -1.13 26.26 -12.07
N ARG A 363 -1.51 26.45 -13.31
CA ARG A 363 -0.57 26.88 -14.35
C ARG A 363 -0.21 28.34 -14.13
N PHE A 364 1.10 28.66 -14.18
CA PHE A 364 1.58 30.03 -14.06
C PHE A 364 2.71 30.33 -15.05
N GLY A 365 2.91 31.60 -15.36
CA GLY A 365 3.89 32.08 -16.34
C GLY A 365 3.35 31.98 -17.78
N ASP A 366 3.65 32.96 -18.58
CA ASP A 366 3.28 33.02 -20.00
C ASP A 366 4.05 31.97 -20.79
N ARG A 367 3.37 31.40 -21.78
CA ARG A 367 4.05 30.73 -22.89
C ARG A 367 4.85 31.83 -23.63
N ARG A 368 6.16 31.85 -23.45
CA ARG A 368 7.04 32.48 -24.46
C ARG A 368 7.43 31.45 -25.49
#